data_f0d4091d6c33497c568c079b99f8f23e
#
_entry.id   f0d4091d6c33497c568c079b99f8f23e
#
_cell.length_a   1.000
_cell.length_b   1.000
_cell.length_c   1.000
_cell.angle_alpha   90.00
_cell.angle_beta   90.00
_cell.angle_gamma   90.00
#
_symmetry.space_group_name_H-M   'P 1'
#
loop_
_entity.id
_entity.type
_entity.pdbx_description
1 polymer ?
#
loop_
_entity_poly.entity_id
_entity_poly.type
_entity_poly.pdbx_seq_one_letter_code
_entity_poly.pdbx_strand_id
1 'polypeptide(L)'
;MEVQVMDHPLIQHKVTLMRMKETGSKDFRELLEEITMLMGYEITRDLTLEDVAIETPITKMTGKQISGKKLGIVPVLRAGLGMVQGMLNLIPTAKVGHIGLYRDPQTLEPVEYYCKLPDVEGRDFIIVDP
;
A
#
# COMPACT_ATOMS: atom_id res chain seq x y z
N MET A 1 5.02 -9.23 16.40
CA MET A 1 5.04 -8.75 15.00
C MET A 1 5.39 -9.93 14.11
N GLU A 2 4.55 -10.22 13.15
CA GLU A 2 4.77 -11.29 12.17
C GLU A 2 5.44 -10.71 10.93
N VAL A 3 6.44 -11.41 10.40
CA VAL A 3 7.12 -11.02 9.16
C VAL A 3 6.68 -11.97 8.06
N GLN A 4 6.08 -11.42 7.01
CA GLN A 4 5.68 -12.18 5.83
C GLN A 4 6.61 -11.85 4.66
N VAL A 5 7.30 -12.87 4.15
CA VAL A 5 8.15 -12.73 2.97
C VAL A 5 7.34 -13.14 1.74
N MET A 6 7.27 -12.24 0.76
CA MET A 6 6.55 -12.49 -0.49
C MET A 6 7.44 -13.27 -1.45
N ASP A 7 7.12 -14.54 -1.68
CA ASP A 7 7.89 -15.46 -2.54
C ASP A 7 7.24 -15.71 -3.92
N HIS A 8 6.20 -14.97 -4.24
CA HIS A 8 5.51 -15.12 -5.52
C HIS A 8 6.47 -14.87 -6.71
N PRO A 9 6.48 -15.74 -7.73
CA PRO A 9 7.42 -15.64 -8.86
C PRO A 9 7.43 -14.29 -9.57
N LEU A 10 6.27 -13.66 -9.76
CA LEU A 10 6.19 -12.33 -10.38
C LEU A 10 6.86 -11.26 -9.53
N ILE A 11 6.70 -11.31 -8.22
CA ILE A 11 7.34 -10.36 -7.30
C ILE A 11 8.86 -10.56 -7.33
N GLN A 12 9.33 -11.80 -7.23
CA GLN A 12 10.76 -12.12 -7.30
C GLN A 12 11.39 -11.66 -8.62
N HIS A 13 10.72 -11.90 -9.74
CA HIS A 13 11.15 -11.46 -11.06
C HIS A 13 11.31 -9.92 -11.12
N LYS A 14 10.28 -9.19 -10.69
CA LYS A 14 10.28 -7.73 -10.70
C LYS A 14 11.32 -7.15 -9.75
N VAL A 15 11.52 -7.74 -8.58
CA VAL A 15 12.58 -7.34 -7.64
C VAL A 15 13.96 -7.54 -8.26
N THR A 16 14.18 -8.62 -8.99
CA THR A 16 15.43 -8.86 -9.71
C THR A 16 15.70 -7.76 -10.74
N LEU A 17 14.71 -7.44 -11.58
CA LEU A 17 14.84 -6.36 -12.55
C LEU A 17 15.11 -5.00 -11.89
N MET A 18 14.43 -4.71 -10.78
CA MET A 18 14.60 -3.46 -10.04
C MET A 18 16.01 -3.31 -9.46
N ARG A 19 16.66 -4.43 -9.09
CA ARG A 19 18.01 -4.45 -8.50
C ARG A 19 19.15 -4.36 -9.51
N MET A 20 18.87 -4.54 -10.80
CA MET A 20 19.90 -4.43 -11.83
C MET A 20 20.45 -2.99 -11.90
N LYS A 21 21.77 -2.84 -11.95
CA LYS A 21 22.40 -1.50 -12.02
C LYS A 21 22.05 -0.73 -13.30
N GLU A 22 21.64 -1.43 -14.35
CA GLU A 22 21.22 -0.86 -15.64
C GLU A 22 19.79 -0.30 -15.58
N THR A 23 19.01 -0.61 -14.55
CA THR A 23 17.62 -0.15 -14.41
C THR A 23 17.59 1.36 -14.16
N GLY A 24 17.04 2.09 -15.11
CA GLY A 24 16.87 3.54 -15.02
C GLY A 24 15.76 3.97 -14.08
N SER A 25 15.67 5.26 -13.78
CA SER A 25 14.69 5.81 -12.83
C SER A 25 13.26 5.57 -13.25
N LYS A 26 12.94 5.59 -14.54
CA LYS A 26 11.59 5.32 -15.06
C LYS A 26 11.19 3.88 -14.77
N ASP A 27 12.03 2.93 -15.21
CA ASP A 27 11.75 1.50 -15.03
C ASP A 27 11.71 1.12 -13.56
N PHE A 28 12.58 1.70 -12.74
CA PHE A 28 12.57 1.50 -11.28
C PHE A 28 11.23 1.92 -10.66
N ARG A 29 10.70 3.09 -11.02
CA ARG A 29 9.41 3.57 -10.51
C ARG A 29 8.25 2.68 -10.94
N GLU A 30 8.24 2.25 -12.20
CA GLU A 30 7.20 1.35 -12.72
C GLU A 30 7.23 -0.01 -12.00
N LEU A 31 8.42 -0.59 -11.84
CA LEU A 31 8.60 -1.85 -11.11
C LEU A 31 8.18 -1.73 -9.64
N LEU A 32 8.55 -0.64 -8.98
CA LEU A 32 8.15 -0.39 -7.58
C LEU A 32 6.64 -0.31 -7.44
N GLU A 33 5.98 0.38 -8.36
CA GLU A 33 4.52 0.49 -8.40
C GLU A 33 3.85 -0.88 -8.59
N GLU A 34 4.35 -1.68 -9.53
CA GLU A 34 3.84 -3.03 -9.80
C GLU A 34 4.04 -3.98 -8.61
N ILE A 35 5.23 -3.97 -8.00
CA ILE A 35 5.54 -4.77 -6.81
C ILE A 35 4.62 -4.37 -5.66
N THR A 36 4.45 -3.08 -5.45
CA THR A 36 3.58 -2.56 -4.38
C THR A 36 2.14 -3.03 -4.54
N MET A 37 1.62 -3.00 -5.76
CA MET A 37 0.27 -3.48 -6.07
C MET A 37 0.12 -4.98 -5.78
N LEU A 38 1.09 -5.79 -6.18
CA LEU A 38 1.07 -7.24 -5.95
C LEU A 38 1.17 -7.58 -4.45
N MET A 39 2.06 -6.90 -3.72
CA MET A 39 2.17 -7.04 -2.27
C MET A 39 0.90 -6.58 -1.57
N GLY A 40 0.34 -5.45 -1.99
CA GLY A 40 -0.91 -4.92 -1.47
C GLY A 40 -2.07 -5.89 -1.61
N TYR A 41 -2.16 -6.58 -2.73
CA TYR A 41 -3.15 -7.64 -2.95
C TYR A 41 -3.03 -8.76 -1.91
N GLU A 42 -1.83 -9.23 -1.63
CA GLU A 42 -1.61 -10.29 -0.64
C GLU A 42 -1.91 -9.84 0.79
N ILE A 43 -1.43 -8.67 1.21
CA ILE A 43 -1.64 -8.20 2.59
C ILE A 43 -3.09 -7.83 2.89
N THR A 44 -3.92 -7.62 1.88
CA THR A 44 -5.35 -7.31 2.04
C THR A 44 -6.24 -8.54 2.08
N ARG A 45 -5.67 -9.75 2.10
CA ARG A 45 -6.40 -11.02 2.10
C ARG A 45 -7.35 -11.17 3.30
N ASP A 46 -6.98 -10.61 4.44
CA ASP A 46 -7.70 -10.73 5.70
C ASP A 46 -8.71 -9.60 5.95
N LEU A 47 -9.00 -8.77 4.93
CA LEU A 47 -10.02 -7.73 5.07
C LEU A 47 -11.39 -8.34 5.32
N THR A 48 -12.10 -7.76 6.29
CA THR A 48 -13.45 -8.20 6.63
C THR A 48 -14.47 -7.74 5.60
N LEU A 49 -15.36 -8.64 5.23
CA LEU A 49 -16.47 -8.37 4.31
C LEU A 49 -17.79 -8.29 5.07
N GLU A 50 -18.71 -7.49 4.55
CA GLU A 50 -20.09 -7.41 5.02
C GLU A 50 -21.06 -7.72 3.89
N ASP A 51 -22.26 -8.18 4.27
CA ASP A 51 -23.33 -8.44 3.34
C ASP A 51 -24.04 -7.15 2.94
N VAL A 52 -24.27 -6.97 1.65
CA VAL A 52 -24.95 -5.82 1.10
C VAL A 52 -26.02 -6.27 0.11
N ALA A 53 -27.24 -5.78 0.30
CA ALA A 53 -28.30 -6.01 -0.66
C ALA A 53 -28.04 -5.19 -1.94
N ILE A 54 -27.96 -5.85 -3.06
CA ILE A 54 -27.74 -5.24 -4.38
C ILE A 54 -28.79 -5.67 -5.38
N GLU A 55 -28.91 -4.91 -6.45
CA GLU A 55 -29.72 -5.26 -7.60
C GLU A 55 -28.83 -5.36 -8.84
N THR A 56 -28.87 -6.52 -9.48
CA THR A 56 -28.19 -6.76 -10.76
C THR A 56 -29.18 -6.50 -11.91
N PRO A 57 -28.74 -6.43 -13.16
CA PRO A 57 -29.65 -6.32 -14.30
C PRO A 57 -30.65 -7.46 -14.42
N ILE A 58 -30.43 -8.58 -13.74
CA ILE A 58 -31.25 -9.79 -13.82
C ILE A 58 -32.10 -9.99 -12.57
N THR A 59 -31.53 -9.76 -11.37
CA THR A 59 -32.24 -10.04 -10.11
C THR A 59 -31.62 -9.29 -8.93
N LYS A 60 -32.40 -9.18 -7.85
CA LYS A 60 -31.91 -8.76 -6.55
C LYS A 60 -31.12 -9.90 -5.88
N MET A 61 -30.02 -9.54 -5.21
CA MET A 61 -29.20 -10.52 -4.50
C MET A 61 -28.45 -9.87 -3.33
N THR A 62 -27.83 -10.72 -2.51
CA THR A 62 -26.89 -10.29 -1.50
C THR A 62 -25.46 -10.42 -2.03
N GLY A 63 -24.72 -9.31 -2.05
CA GLY A 63 -23.30 -9.26 -2.41
C GLY A 63 -22.42 -9.08 -1.19
N LYS A 64 -21.11 -9.09 -1.41
CA LYS A 64 -20.07 -8.83 -0.40
C LYS A 64 -19.35 -7.54 -0.71
N GLN A 65 -19.15 -6.71 0.31
CA GLN A 65 -18.30 -5.50 0.24
C GLN A 65 -17.34 -5.46 1.42
N ILE A 66 -16.24 -4.73 1.27
CA ILE A 66 -15.32 -4.49 2.39
C ILE A 66 -16.06 -3.69 3.46
N SER A 67 -16.03 -4.22 4.68
CA SER A 67 -16.69 -3.58 5.83
C SER A 67 -15.87 -2.41 6.39
N GLY A 68 -16.55 -1.51 7.11
CA GLY A 68 -15.90 -0.42 7.83
C GLY A 68 -15.52 0.76 6.97
N LYS A 69 -14.60 1.58 7.49
CA LYS A 69 -14.10 2.78 6.79
C LYS A 69 -13.12 2.40 5.68
N LYS A 70 -12.98 3.30 4.72
CA LYS A 70 -11.98 3.18 3.65
C LYS A 70 -10.58 3.04 4.22
N LEU A 71 -9.78 2.15 3.63
CA LEU A 71 -8.38 1.96 3.99
C LEU A 71 -7.58 3.26 3.88
N GLY A 72 -6.61 3.43 4.76
CA GLY A 72 -5.63 4.49 4.71
C GLY A 72 -4.29 3.95 4.21
N ILE A 73 -3.62 4.74 3.37
CA ILE A 73 -2.26 4.47 2.88
C ILE A 73 -1.36 5.57 3.39
N VAL A 74 -0.26 5.20 4.01
CA VAL A 74 0.67 6.14 4.63
C VAL A 74 2.08 5.87 4.15
N PRO A 75 2.57 6.60 3.14
CA PRO A 75 3.97 6.54 2.78
C PRO A 75 4.84 7.20 3.83
N VAL A 76 5.99 6.59 4.11
CA VAL A 76 7.07 7.24 4.85
C VAL A 76 7.84 8.11 3.85
N LEU A 77 7.76 9.41 4.04
CA LEU A 77 8.38 10.39 3.14
C LEU A 77 9.91 10.33 3.25
N ARG A 78 10.62 10.46 2.17
CA ARG A 78 10.13 10.68 0.81
C ARG A 78 10.03 9.39 -0.01
N ALA A 79 10.80 8.36 0.32
CA ALA A 79 10.93 7.13 -0.47
C ALA A 79 9.59 6.41 -0.68
N GLY A 80 8.75 6.36 0.36
CA GLY A 80 7.43 5.73 0.29
C GLY A 80 6.46 6.31 -0.73
N LEU A 81 6.69 7.54 -1.19
CA LEU A 81 5.84 8.16 -2.24
C LEU A 81 5.78 7.33 -3.52
N GLY A 82 6.87 6.64 -3.88
CA GLY A 82 6.90 5.79 -5.07
C GLY A 82 5.95 4.58 -5.00
N MET A 83 5.48 4.22 -3.82
CA MET A 83 4.58 3.09 -3.60
C MET A 83 3.09 3.47 -3.58
N VAL A 84 2.78 4.76 -3.42
CA VAL A 84 1.39 5.23 -3.25
C VAL A 84 0.53 4.89 -4.46
N GLN A 85 1.04 5.12 -5.67
CA GLN A 85 0.26 4.89 -6.88
C GLN A 85 -0.09 3.41 -7.07
N GLY A 86 0.83 2.50 -6.75
CA GLY A 86 0.57 1.06 -6.78
C GLY A 86 -0.58 0.66 -5.86
N MET A 87 -0.61 1.20 -4.65
CA MET A 87 -1.72 0.98 -3.71
C MET A 87 -3.03 1.61 -4.19
N LEU A 88 -2.99 2.82 -4.76
CA LEU A 88 -4.19 3.47 -5.29
C LEU A 88 -4.73 2.79 -6.55
N ASN A 89 -3.89 2.18 -7.36
CA ASN A 89 -4.33 1.36 -8.49
C ASN A 89 -5.11 0.12 -8.00
N LEU A 90 -4.70 -0.44 -6.88
CA LEU A 90 -5.37 -1.58 -6.26
C LEU A 90 -6.63 -1.16 -5.49
N ILE A 91 -6.55 -0.08 -4.72
CA ILE A 91 -7.63 0.40 -3.85
C ILE A 91 -7.87 1.90 -4.13
N PRO A 92 -8.57 2.24 -5.22
CA PRO A 92 -8.72 3.63 -5.67
C PRO A 92 -9.43 4.55 -4.67
N THR A 93 -10.23 3.98 -3.77
CA THR A 93 -10.98 4.73 -2.75
C THR A 93 -10.22 4.94 -1.45
N ALA A 94 -8.99 4.42 -1.34
CA ALA A 94 -8.18 4.58 -0.14
C ALA A 94 -7.90 6.06 0.16
N LYS A 95 -7.80 6.38 1.44
CA LYS A 95 -7.34 7.70 1.91
C LYS A 95 -5.83 7.69 2.03
N VAL A 96 -5.19 8.80 1.72
CA VAL A 96 -3.73 8.92 1.82
C VAL A 96 -3.37 9.92 2.92
N GLY A 97 -2.56 9.47 3.86
CA GLY A 97 -1.86 10.32 4.82
C GLY A 97 -0.37 10.30 4.51
N HIS A 98 0.40 11.08 5.26
CA HIS A 98 1.85 11.15 5.07
C HIS A 98 2.56 11.25 6.42
N ILE A 99 3.66 10.53 6.58
CA ILE A 99 4.57 10.66 7.72
C ILE A 99 5.95 11.00 7.15
N GLY A 100 6.52 12.11 7.62
CA GLY A 100 7.87 12.50 7.27
C GLY A 100 8.84 12.15 8.38
N LEU A 101 9.84 11.33 8.06
CA LEU A 101 10.91 10.93 8.96
C LEU A 101 12.25 11.15 8.28
N TYR A 102 13.24 11.57 9.07
CA TYR A 102 14.63 11.52 8.68
C TYR A 102 15.47 10.98 9.83
N ARG A 103 16.65 10.53 9.51
CA ARG A 103 17.63 10.07 10.51
C ARG A 103 18.57 11.23 10.85
N ASP A 104 18.66 11.56 12.14
CA ASP A 104 19.63 12.55 12.60
C ASP A 104 21.05 12.08 12.22
N PRO A 105 21.85 12.90 11.51
CA PRO A 105 23.17 12.48 11.03
C PRO A 105 24.20 12.27 12.16
N GLN A 106 23.97 12.82 13.35
CA GLN A 106 24.89 12.69 14.49
C GLN A 106 24.48 11.55 15.42
N THR A 107 23.21 11.48 15.79
CA THR A 107 22.69 10.50 16.77
C THR A 107 22.19 9.22 16.12
N LEU A 108 21.90 9.25 14.81
CA LEU A 108 21.26 8.19 14.04
C LEU A 108 19.83 7.87 14.52
N GLU A 109 19.28 8.70 15.40
CA GLU A 109 17.91 8.57 15.87
C GLU A 109 16.91 9.04 14.82
N PRO A 110 15.71 8.41 14.75
CA PRO A 110 14.66 8.86 13.86
C PRO A 110 14.05 10.16 14.38
N VAL A 111 13.86 11.11 13.46
CA VAL A 111 13.24 12.41 13.76
C VAL A 111 12.01 12.57 12.88
N GLU A 112 10.84 12.75 13.50
CA GLU A 112 9.61 13.11 12.82
C GLU A 112 9.59 14.60 12.51
N TYR A 113 9.34 14.96 11.25
CA TYR A 113 9.20 16.36 10.84
C TYR A 113 7.83 16.67 10.22
N TYR A 114 7.02 15.65 9.94
CA TYR A 114 5.70 15.81 9.34
C TYR A 114 4.82 14.62 9.66
N CYS A 115 3.60 14.91 10.10
CA CYS A 115 2.58 13.86 10.28
C CYS A 115 1.20 14.44 9.97
N LYS A 116 0.60 14.00 8.88
CA LYS A 116 -0.76 14.37 8.52
C LYS A 116 -1.49 13.14 8.03
N LEU A 117 -2.44 12.68 8.84
CA LEU A 117 -3.22 11.48 8.60
C LEU A 117 -4.69 11.83 8.42
N PRO A 118 -5.47 11.06 7.64
CA PRO A 118 -6.91 11.13 7.70
C PRO A 118 -7.40 10.68 9.07
N ASP A 119 -8.70 10.86 9.35
CA ASP A 119 -9.33 10.37 10.56
C ASP A 119 -8.97 8.88 10.78
N VAL A 120 -8.33 8.59 11.91
CA VAL A 120 -7.76 7.26 12.21
C VAL A 120 -8.74 6.31 12.87
N GLU A 121 -9.80 6.83 13.48
CA GLU A 121 -10.75 6.01 14.23
C GLU A 121 -11.50 5.01 13.32
N GLY A 122 -11.38 3.73 13.67
CA GLY A 122 -12.04 2.65 12.94
C GLY A 122 -11.52 2.42 11.51
N ARG A 123 -10.29 2.87 11.21
CA ARG A 123 -9.67 2.74 9.89
C ARG A 123 -8.41 1.89 9.96
N ASP A 124 -8.27 0.95 9.05
CA ASP A 124 -7.03 0.21 8.86
C ASP A 124 -6.04 1.02 7.99
N PHE A 125 -4.77 0.98 8.37
CA PHE A 125 -3.71 1.68 7.66
C PHE A 125 -2.66 0.71 7.12
N ILE A 126 -2.21 0.98 5.90
CA ILE A 126 -1.07 0.32 5.28
C ILE A 126 0.05 1.34 5.18
N ILE A 127 1.14 1.10 5.91
CA ILE A 127 2.34 1.93 5.83
C ILE A 127 3.23 1.38 4.73
N VAL A 128 3.71 2.24 3.85
CA VAL A 128 4.57 1.85 2.73
C VAL A 128 5.92 2.57 2.78
N ASP A 129 6.97 1.79 2.64
CA ASP A 129 8.37 2.23 2.61
C ASP A 129 9.20 1.19 1.84
N PRO A 130 9.92 1.56 0.76
CA PRO A 130 10.69 0.63 -0.07
C PRO A 130 11.98 0.14 0.56
#